data_66ed927a5b0811fd17ee7cd844708768
#
_entry.id   66ed927a5b0811fd17ee7cd844708768
#
_cell.length_a   1.000
_cell.length_b   1.000
_cell.length_c   1.000
_cell.angle_alpha   90.00
_cell.angle_beta   90.00
_cell.angle_gamma   90.00
#
_symmetry.space_group_name_H-M   'P 1'
#
loop_
_entity.id
_entity.type
_entity.pdbx_description
1 polymer ?
#
loop_
_entity_poly.entity_id
_entity_poly.type
_entity_poly.pdbx_seq_one_letter_code
_entity_poly.pdbx_strand_id
1 'polypeptide(L)'
;MISASASSPDRNADLFQRAQALIPGGVNSPVRAFKAVGGTPRFIERAQGAYVWDANGDRYIDYVGSWGPMILGHNHPAVIEAVHKALEQGLSFGAPTEREVELAEEIVRLVPSIEMVRLTSSGTEAGMSAIRLARGATQRPRIVKFEGCYHGHADALLVKAGSGLATFGTATSAGVPAEVVQHTLVLEYNNVAQLDEAFAIHGPEIAGLIIEPVSYTHLRAHETRG
;
A
#
# COMPACT_ATOMS: atom_id res chain seq x y z
N MET A 1 45.06 -22.99 -19.75
CA MET A 1 44.58 -22.80 -18.37
C MET A 1 43.62 -21.64 -18.38
N ILE A 2 42.32 -21.89 -18.34
CA ILE A 2 41.31 -20.85 -18.27
C ILE A 2 41.21 -20.49 -16.78
N SER A 3 41.66 -19.28 -16.43
CA SER A 3 41.53 -18.74 -15.10
C SER A 3 40.01 -18.60 -14.80
N ALA A 4 39.53 -19.38 -13.84
CA ALA A 4 38.20 -19.15 -13.27
C ALA A 4 38.23 -17.80 -12.56
N SER A 5 37.58 -16.81 -13.13
CA SER A 5 37.34 -15.58 -12.42
C SER A 5 36.51 -15.90 -11.18
N ALA A 6 37.03 -15.65 -10.00
CA ALA A 6 36.29 -15.74 -8.78
C ALA A 6 35.06 -14.85 -8.92
N SER A 7 33.86 -15.42 -8.96
CA SER A 7 32.61 -14.66 -8.97
C SER A 7 32.59 -13.79 -7.71
N SER A 8 32.35 -12.50 -7.87
CA SER A 8 32.14 -11.59 -6.74
C SER A 8 31.05 -12.20 -5.83
N PRO A 9 31.20 -12.11 -4.50
CA PRO A 9 30.21 -12.66 -3.59
C PRO A 9 28.83 -12.03 -3.87
N ASP A 10 27.79 -12.84 -3.86
CA ASP A 10 26.42 -12.36 -4.06
C ASP A 10 25.96 -11.55 -2.84
N ARG A 11 26.10 -10.24 -2.95
CA ARG A 11 25.72 -9.29 -1.89
C ARG A 11 24.21 -9.31 -1.59
N ASN A 12 23.35 -9.61 -2.57
CA ASN A 12 21.92 -9.74 -2.34
C ASN A 12 21.62 -10.93 -1.41
N ALA A 13 22.29 -12.07 -1.63
CA ALA A 13 22.14 -13.25 -0.78
C ALA A 13 22.66 -12.99 0.65
N ASP A 14 23.84 -12.38 0.81
CA ASP A 14 24.37 -11.99 2.13
C ASP A 14 23.43 -11.04 2.87
N LEU A 15 22.98 -9.98 2.21
CA LEU A 15 22.03 -9.02 2.78
C LEU A 15 20.72 -9.67 3.20
N PHE A 16 20.19 -10.59 2.38
CA PHE A 16 18.96 -11.30 2.72
C PHE A 16 19.13 -12.22 3.92
N GLN A 17 20.23 -12.97 4.00
CA GLN A 17 20.55 -13.80 5.16
C GLN A 17 20.62 -12.97 6.45
N ARG A 18 21.32 -11.86 6.42
CA ARG A 18 21.40 -10.93 7.55
C ARG A 18 20.04 -10.33 7.92
N ALA A 19 19.25 -9.95 6.91
CA ALA A 19 17.90 -9.42 7.12
C ALA A 19 16.96 -10.46 7.77
N GLN A 20 17.04 -11.73 7.36
CA GLN A 20 16.24 -12.80 7.95
C GLN A 20 16.55 -13.06 9.43
N ALA A 21 17.76 -12.74 9.89
CA ALA A 21 18.12 -12.86 11.30
C ALA A 21 17.55 -11.70 12.16
N LEU A 22 17.17 -10.57 11.56
CA LEU A 22 16.82 -9.33 12.26
C LEU A 22 15.39 -8.86 11.98
N ILE A 23 14.83 -9.22 10.83
CA ILE A 23 13.54 -8.72 10.35
C ILE A 23 12.64 -9.93 10.04
N PRO A 24 11.41 -9.99 10.53
CA PRO A 24 10.49 -11.08 10.23
C PRO A 24 10.35 -11.33 8.73
N GLY A 25 10.76 -12.51 8.24
CA GLY A 25 10.79 -12.86 6.82
C GLY A 25 11.86 -12.15 5.99
N GLY A 26 12.78 -11.40 6.62
CA GLY A 26 13.88 -10.68 5.98
C GLY A 26 13.47 -9.39 5.26
N VAL A 27 12.24 -8.93 5.42
CA VAL A 27 11.68 -7.75 4.73
C VAL A 27 10.67 -7.01 5.59
N ASN A 28 10.54 -5.68 5.40
CA ASN A 28 9.53 -4.87 6.07
C ASN A 28 8.16 -4.85 5.36
N SER A 29 8.02 -5.58 4.25
CA SER A 29 6.74 -5.82 3.59
C SER A 29 6.73 -7.24 2.99
N PRO A 30 5.74 -8.09 3.31
CA PRO A 30 5.73 -9.52 2.91
C PRO A 30 5.89 -9.76 1.41
N VAL A 31 5.36 -8.87 0.58
CA VAL A 31 5.44 -8.97 -0.88
C VAL A 31 6.90 -8.90 -1.39
N ARG A 32 7.80 -8.25 -0.65
CA ARG A 32 9.21 -8.08 -1.03
C ARG A 32 10.06 -9.34 -0.74
N ALA A 33 9.52 -10.33 -0.03
CA ALA A 33 10.24 -11.56 0.33
C ALA A 33 10.35 -12.58 -0.82
N PHE A 34 9.78 -12.31 -1.98
CA PHE A 34 9.76 -13.18 -3.17
C PHE A 34 9.15 -14.57 -2.93
N LYS A 35 8.41 -14.78 -1.83
CA LYS A 35 7.80 -16.08 -1.50
C LYS A 35 6.88 -16.62 -2.59
N ALA A 36 6.18 -15.74 -3.30
CA ALA A 36 5.25 -16.11 -4.37
C ALA A 36 5.95 -16.40 -5.71
N VAL A 37 7.14 -15.83 -5.96
CA VAL A 37 7.85 -15.91 -7.23
C VAL A 37 9.16 -16.68 -7.14
N GLY A 38 9.62 -16.95 -5.93
CA GLY A 38 10.89 -17.65 -5.68
C GLY A 38 12.12 -16.75 -5.90
N GLY A 39 13.29 -17.31 -5.55
CA GLY A 39 14.58 -16.63 -5.67
C GLY A 39 14.92 -15.72 -4.48
N THR A 40 16.03 -14.98 -4.61
CA THR A 40 16.52 -14.05 -3.60
C THR A 40 16.03 -12.63 -3.90
N PRO A 41 15.46 -11.93 -2.91
CA PRO A 41 15.09 -10.53 -3.08
C PRO A 41 16.27 -9.66 -3.50
N ARG A 42 16.01 -8.67 -4.35
CA ARG A 42 17.02 -7.70 -4.78
C ARG A 42 17.06 -6.54 -3.79
N PHE A 43 18.23 -6.26 -3.24
CA PHE A 43 18.47 -5.11 -2.37
C PHE A 43 18.92 -3.94 -3.23
N ILE A 44 18.05 -2.96 -3.41
CA ILE A 44 18.31 -1.82 -4.27
C ILE A 44 19.21 -0.82 -3.56
N GLU A 45 20.30 -0.43 -4.21
CA GLU A 45 21.31 0.50 -3.67
C GLU A 45 21.14 1.92 -4.23
N ARG A 46 20.70 2.04 -5.49
CA ARG A 46 20.46 3.34 -6.13
C ARG A 46 19.42 3.25 -7.24
N ALA A 47 18.88 4.40 -7.60
CA ALA A 47 17.89 4.51 -8.68
C ALA A 47 18.06 5.84 -9.43
N GLN A 48 17.69 5.86 -10.72
CA GLN A 48 17.72 7.07 -11.57
C GLN A 48 16.75 6.90 -12.74
N GLY A 49 15.86 7.86 -12.94
CA GLY A 49 14.85 7.80 -13.99
C GLY A 49 14.03 6.52 -13.92
N ALA A 50 14.01 5.72 -14.97
CA ALA A 50 13.30 4.44 -15.02
C ALA A 50 14.12 3.23 -14.52
N TYR A 51 15.30 3.44 -13.94
CA TYR A 51 16.22 2.36 -13.61
C TYR A 51 16.52 2.29 -12.12
N VAL A 52 16.70 1.05 -11.65
CA VAL A 52 17.22 0.72 -10.32
C VAL A 52 18.47 -0.17 -10.45
N TRP A 53 19.36 -0.11 -9.46
CA TRP A 53 20.53 -0.97 -9.39
C TRP A 53 20.53 -1.67 -8.03
N ASP A 54 20.77 -2.97 -8.07
CA ASP A 54 20.86 -3.76 -6.85
C ASP A 54 22.27 -3.71 -6.22
N ALA A 55 22.41 -4.36 -5.09
CA ALA A 55 23.66 -4.42 -4.33
C ALA A 55 24.80 -5.15 -5.06
N ASN A 56 24.51 -5.93 -6.09
CA ASN A 56 25.53 -6.54 -6.96
C ASN A 56 25.95 -5.57 -8.09
N GLY A 57 25.26 -4.44 -8.26
CA GLY A 57 25.48 -3.49 -9.34
C GLY A 57 24.69 -3.79 -10.61
N ASP A 58 23.86 -4.81 -10.59
CA ASP A 58 22.99 -5.17 -11.72
C ASP A 58 21.89 -4.13 -11.90
N ARG A 59 21.66 -3.74 -13.16
CA ARG A 59 20.66 -2.73 -13.53
C ARG A 59 19.37 -3.36 -14.02
N TYR A 60 18.24 -2.84 -13.51
CA TYR A 60 16.89 -3.25 -13.90
C TYR A 60 16.06 -2.05 -14.34
N ILE A 61 15.07 -2.28 -15.21
CA ILE A 61 14.00 -1.32 -15.44
C ILE A 61 12.99 -1.47 -14.30
N ASP A 62 12.65 -0.37 -13.64
CA ASP A 62 11.68 -0.36 -12.55
C ASP A 62 10.26 -0.22 -13.08
N TYR A 63 9.53 -1.33 -13.17
CA TYR A 63 8.10 -1.37 -13.46
C TYR A 63 7.21 -1.25 -12.22
N VAL A 64 7.81 -1.19 -11.03
CA VAL A 64 7.07 -1.09 -9.76
C VAL A 64 6.79 0.37 -9.39
N GLY A 65 7.72 1.28 -9.71
CA GLY A 65 7.57 2.71 -9.48
C GLY A 65 7.25 3.06 -8.03
N SER A 66 7.87 2.35 -7.06
CA SER A 66 7.58 2.47 -5.61
C SER A 66 6.09 2.27 -5.26
N TRP A 67 5.40 1.40 -6.01
CA TRP A 67 3.97 1.11 -5.87
C TRP A 67 3.06 2.31 -6.24
N GLY A 68 3.48 3.09 -7.25
CA GLY A 68 2.68 4.13 -7.87
C GLY A 68 3.20 5.58 -7.77
N PRO A 69 3.89 6.01 -6.69
CA PRO A 69 4.24 7.43 -6.54
C PRO A 69 5.35 7.92 -7.47
N MET A 70 6.18 7.05 -8.08
CA MET A 70 7.32 7.45 -8.92
C MET A 70 6.94 7.77 -10.38
N ILE A 71 5.89 8.56 -10.59
CA ILE A 71 5.39 8.92 -11.93
C ILE A 71 6.40 9.76 -12.75
N LEU A 72 7.31 10.49 -12.11
CA LEU A 72 8.39 11.24 -12.75
C LEU A 72 9.69 10.42 -12.86
N GLY A 73 9.67 9.16 -12.42
CA GLY A 73 10.86 8.35 -12.25
C GLY A 73 11.67 8.72 -11.00
N HIS A 74 12.74 7.97 -10.78
CA HIS A 74 13.61 8.16 -9.64
C HIS A 74 14.51 9.40 -9.80
N ASN A 75 14.75 10.10 -8.69
CA ASN A 75 15.69 11.24 -8.61
C ASN A 75 15.44 12.31 -9.68
N HIS A 76 14.17 12.69 -9.90
CA HIS A 76 13.85 13.78 -10.80
C HIS A 76 14.53 15.07 -10.34
N PRO A 77 15.30 15.77 -11.20
CA PRO A 77 16.16 16.88 -10.78
C PRO A 77 15.43 17.98 -10.00
N ALA A 78 14.25 18.40 -10.46
CA ALA A 78 13.47 19.45 -9.79
C ALA A 78 12.99 19.01 -8.39
N VAL A 79 12.65 17.71 -8.20
CA VAL A 79 12.24 17.19 -6.91
C VAL A 79 13.43 17.16 -5.95
N ILE A 80 14.59 16.68 -6.42
CA ILE A 80 15.82 16.63 -5.62
C ILE A 80 16.24 18.04 -5.20
N GLU A 81 16.21 19.02 -6.11
CA GLU A 81 16.51 20.42 -5.78
C GLU A 81 15.55 20.97 -4.71
N ALA A 82 14.26 20.74 -4.84
CA ALA A 82 13.28 21.18 -3.84
C ALA A 82 13.51 20.53 -2.47
N VAL A 83 13.87 19.24 -2.43
CA VAL A 83 14.20 18.51 -1.20
C VAL A 83 15.46 19.10 -0.56
N HIS A 84 16.52 19.38 -1.33
CA HIS A 84 17.73 20.01 -0.81
C HIS A 84 17.45 21.37 -0.16
N LYS A 85 16.68 22.23 -0.81
CA LYS A 85 16.25 23.51 -0.23
C LYS A 85 15.44 23.34 1.07
N ALA A 86 14.60 22.31 1.12
CA ALA A 86 13.81 22.01 2.32
C ALA A 86 14.67 21.51 3.49
N LEU A 87 15.72 20.73 3.22
CA LEU A 87 16.65 20.23 4.23
C LEU A 87 17.35 21.36 5.00
N GLU A 88 17.69 22.46 4.33
CA GLU A 88 18.34 23.63 4.94
C GLU A 88 17.45 24.33 5.99
N GLN A 89 16.13 24.15 5.91
CA GLN A 89 15.16 24.77 6.82
C GLN A 89 14.76 23.86 7.99
N GLY A 90 15.16 22.60 7.96
CA GLY A 90 14.82 21.59 8.96
C GLY A 90 13.73 20.60 8.47
N LEU A 91 13.69 19.44 9.12
CA LEU A 91 12.86 18.31 8.68
C LEU A 91 11.60 18.09 9.51
N SER A 92 11.54 18.62 10.74
CA SER A 92 10.42 18.38 11.64
C SER A 92 10.38 19.48 12.71
N PHE A 93 9.20 20.03 12.96
CA PHE A 93 9.07 21.19 13.86
C PHE A 93 8.11 20.95 15.03
N GLY A 94 7.29 19.93 15.01
CA GLY A 94 6.22 19.74 16.02
C GLY A 94 5.19 20.89 16.03
N ALA A 95 5.10 21.64 14.93
CA ALA A 95 4.25 22.81 14.73
C ALA A 95 3.73 22.85 13.27
N PRO A 96 2.64 23.58 12.99
CA PRO A 96 2.16 23.75 11.61
C PRO A 96 3.22 24.44 10.73
N THR A 97 3.20 24.13 9.45
CA THR A 97 4.10 24.70 8.46
C THR A 97 3.34 25.27 7.27
N GLU A 98 3.89 26.29 6.61
CA GLU A 98 3.32 26.86 5.39
C GLU A 98 3.19 25.79 4.28
N ARG A 99 4.16 24.88 4.18
CA ARG A 99 4.15 23.80 3.18
C ARG A 99 2.98 22.83 3.31
N GLU A 100 2.47 22.61 4.52
CA GLU A 100 1.26 21.80 4.74
C GLU A 100 0.04 22.50 4.16
N VAL A 101 -0.03 23.82 4.29
CA VAL A 101 -1.12 24.65 3.72
C VAL A 101 -1.03 24.64 2.20
N GLU A 102 0.15 24.93 1.63
CA GLU A 102 0.40 24.90 0.18
C GLU A 102 0.02 23.54 -0.44
N LEU A 103 0.40 22.43 0.21
CA LEU A 103 0.03 21.09 -0.26
C LEU A 103 -1.49 20.86 -0.19
N ALA A 104 -2.15 21.29 0.87
CA ALA A 104 -3.60 21.17 1.01
C ALA A 104 -4.35 21.99 -0.05
N GLU A 105 -3.91 23.23 -0.31
CA GLU A 105 -4.46 24.09 -1.35
C GLU A 105 -4.32 23.46 -2.74
N GLU A 106 -3.14 22.86 -3.03
CA GLU A 106 -2.90 22.20 -4.32
C GLU A 106 -3.78 20.96 -4.50
N ILE A 107 -3.98 20.16 -3.44
CA ILE A 107 -4.86 18.98 -3.48
C ILE A 107 -6.31 19.43 -3.76
N VAL A 108 -6.81 20.43 -3.04
CA VAL A 108 -8.17 20.96 -3.23
C VAL A 108 -8.34 21.52 -4.65
N ARG A 109 -7.33 22.22 -5.18
CA ARG A 109 -7.33 22.76 -6.54
C ARG A 109 -7.38 21.66 -7.61
N LEU A 110 -6.64 20.57 -7.42
CA LEU A 110 -6.51 19.48 -8.41
C LEU A 110 -7.67 18.48 -8.35
N VAL A 111 -8.31 18.32 -7.21
CA VAL A 111 -9.39 17.34 -7.00
C VAL A 111 -10.67 18.04 -6.58
N PRO A 112 -11.55 18.43 -7.54
CA PRO A 112 -12.72 19.28 -7.27
C PRO A 112 -13.72 18.75 -6.24
N SER A 113 -13.70 17.45 -5.95
CA SER A 113 -14.56 16.82 -4.93
C SER A 113 -14.01 16.96 -3.50
N ILE A 114 -12.80 17.49 -3.33
CA ILE A 114 -12.16 17.65 -2.03
C ILE A 114 -12.32 19.10 -1.58
N GLU A 115 -13.00 19.31 -0.45
CA GLU A 115 -13.18 20.63 0.17
C GLU A 115 -12.17 20.86 1.31
N MET A 116 -11.77 19.79 2.01
CA MET A 116 -10.85 19.85 3.14
C MET A 116 -9.89 18.66 3.11
N VAL A 117 -8.66 18.87 3.55
CA VAL A 117 -7.59 17.83 3.56
C VAL A 117 -7.08 17.62 4.97
N ARG A 118 -6.91 16.36 5.34
CA ARG A 118 -6.14 15.92 6.51
C ARG A 118 -4.98 15.06 6.04
N LEU A 119 -3.76 15.52 6.26
CA LEU A 119 -2.55 14.75 5.97
C LEU A 119 -2.31 13.70 7.05
N THR A 120 -1.82 12.54 6.65
CA THR A 120 -1.42 11.42 7.52
C THR A 120 -0.08 10.86 7.05
N SER A 121 0.58 10.06 7.89
CA SER A 121 1.92 9.54 7.59
C SER A 121 1.90 8.28 6.71
N SER A 122 0.74 7.64 6.51
CA SER A 122 0.63 6.42 5.69
C SER A 122 -0.78 6.22 5.12
N GLY A 123 -0.89 5.40 4.06
CA GLY A 123 -2.18 4.99 3.51
C GLY A 123 -3.02 4.19 4.52
N THR A 124 -2.39 3.42 5.41
CA THR A 124 -3.09 2.73 6.52
C THR A 124 -3.76 3.73 7.46
N GLU A 125 -3.06 4.78 7.87
CA GLU A 125 -3.62 5.83 8.72
C GLU A 125 -4.73 6.61 8.01
N ALA A 126 -4.57 6.88 6.71
CA ALA A 126 -5.63 7.49 5.90
C ALA A 126 -6.88 6.61 5.86
N GLY A 127 -6.73 5.30 5.61
CA GLY A 127 -7.83 4.34 5.62
C GLY A 127 -8.52 4.23 6.98
N MET A 128 -7.75 4.17 8.07
CA MET A 128 -8.29 4.18 9.45
C MET A 128 -9.11 5.46 9.72
N SER A 129 -8.58 6.59 9.30
CA SER A 129 -9.24 7.89 9.50
C SER A 129 -10.51 8.00 8.65
N ALA A 130 -10.49 7.55 7.41
CA ALA A 130 -11.64 7.54 6.52
C ALA A 130 -12.79 6.66 7.05
N ILE A 131 -12.48 5.45 7.53
CA ILE A 131 -13.47 4.56 8.15
C ILE A 131 -14.07 5.20 9.40
N ARG A 132 -13.25 5.80 10.25
CA ARG A 132 -13.72 6.48 11.47
C ARG A 132 -14.62 7.66 11.13
N LEU A 133 -14.26 8.43 10.12
CA LEU A 133 -15.06 9.55 9.62
C LEU A 133 -16.40 9.06 9.07
N ALA A 134 -16.41 8.03 8.21
CA ALA A 134 -17.62 7.47 7.64
C ALA A 134 -18.58 6.98 8.73
N ARG A 135 -18.07 6.24 9.73
CA ARG A 135 -18.85 5.75 10.86
C ARG A 135 -19.38 6.91 11.73
N GLY A 136 -18.53 7.90 11.99
CA GLY A 136 -18.93 9.08 12.79
C GLY A 136 -19.99 9.93 12.14
N ALA A 137 -19.88 10.17 10.84
CA ALA A 137 -20.82 10.98 10.07
C ALA A 137 -22.18 10.31 9.87
N THR A 138 -22.19 8.99 9.67
CA THR A 138 -23.42 8.23 9.40
C THR A 138 -24.06 7.61 10.64
N GLN A 139 -23.32 7.48 11.74
CA GLN A 139 -23.69 6.71 12.93
C GLN A 139 -23.97 5.21 12.61
N ARG A 140 -23.30 4.69 11.60
CA ARG A 140 -23.45 3.30 11.13
C ARG A 140 -22.15 2.53 11.32
N PRO A 141 -22.18 1.25 11.73
CA PRO A 141 -20.98 0.50 12.06
C PRO A 141 -20.28 -0.18 10.88
N ARG A 142 -21.01 -0.52 9.79
CA ARG A 142 -20.51 -1.41 8.76
C ARG A 142 -19.74 -0.69 7.66
N ILE A 143 -18.70 -1.35 7.17
CA ILE A 143 -17.93 -0.96 5.99
C ILE A 143 -18.00 -2.10 4.97
N VAL A 144 -18.15 -1.74 3.71
CA VAL A 144 -18.02 -2.68 2.58
C VAL A 144 -16.63 -2.52 1.98
N LYS A 145 -15.96 -3.63 1.71
CA LYS A 145 -14.74 -3.69 0.88
C LYS A 145 -14.84 -4.82 -0.13
N PHE A 146 -13.92 -4.86 -1.09
CA PHE A 146 -13.88 -5.93 -2.09
C PHE A 146 -12.74 -6.91 -1.85
N GLU A 147 -12.95 -8.17 -2.23
CA GLU A 147 -11.95 -9.21 -2.17
C GLU A 147 -10.75 -8.85 -3.07
N GLY A 148 -9.55 -9.18 -2.63
CA GLY A 148 -8.32 -8.87 -3.35
C GLY A 148 -7.84 -7.42 -3.24
N CYS A 149 -8.68 -6.46 -2.80
CA CYS A 149 -8.29 -5.08 -2.61
C CYS A 149 -7.45 -4.88 -1.35
N TYR A 150 -6.37 -4.10 -1.47
CA TYR A 150 -5.49 -3.74 -0.37
C TYR A 150 -5.76 -2.32 0.12
N HIS A 151 -5.95 -2.18 1.42
CA HIS A 151 -6.25 -0.91 2.08
C HIS A 151 -5.35 -0.65 3.30
N GLY A 152 -4.10 -1.11 3.26
CA GLY A 152 -3.19 -1.06 4.40
C GLY A 152 -3.43 -2.21 5.38
N HIS A 153 -2.91 -2.08 6.60
CA HIS A 153 -2.95 -3.14 7.61
C HIS A 153 -3.75 -2.77 8.86
N ALA A 154 -4.77 -1.92 8.72
CA ALA A 154 -5.74 -1.68 9.78
C ALA A 154 -6.57 -2.95 10.03
N ASP A 155 -6.70 -3.36 11.29
CA ASP A 155 -7.31 -4.63 11.68
C ASP A 155 -8.70 -4.85 11.05
N ALA A 156 -9.54 -3.82 11.03
CA ALA A 156 -10.87 -3.88 10.42
C ALA A 156 -10.86 -4.20 8.92
N LEU A 157 -9.73 -4.05 8.24
CA LEU A 157 -9.56 -4.30 6.81
C LEU A 157 -8.75 -5.56 6.50
N LEU A 158 -8.16 -6.20 7.53
CA LEU A 158 -7.47 -7.50 7.42
C LEU A 158 -8.48 -8.66 7.46
N VAL A 159 -9.33 -8.70 6.46
CA VAL A 159 -10.46 -9.61 6.37
C VAL A 159 -10.60 -10.14 4.94
N LYS A 160 -10.95 -11.41 4.80
CA LYS A 160 -11.29 -12.07 3.52
C LYS A 160 -12.76 -12.46 3.49
N ALA A 161 -13.28 -12.72 2.30
CA ALA A 161 -14.66 -13.17 2.12
C ALA A 161 -14.99 -14.42 2.97
N GLY A 162 -16.20 -14.46 3.51
CA GLY A 162 -16.76 -15.64 4.13
C GLY A 162 -17.29 -16.64 3.10
N SER A 163 -17.88 -17.75 3.55
CA SER A 163 -18.35 -18.86 2.71
C SER A 163 -19.73 -18.67 2.08
N GLY A 164 -20.26 -17.45 2.00
CA GLY A 164 -21.60 -17.19 1.43
C GLY A 164 -21.73 -15.81 0.82
N LEU A 165 -22.84 -15.56 0.13
CA LEU A 165 -23.20 -14.27 -0.43
C LEU A 165 -23.35 -13.25 0.72
N ALA A 166 -22.73 -12.08 0.60
CA ALA A 166 -22.77 -10.97 1.58
C ALA A 166 -22.52 -11.39 3.04
N THR A 167 -21.60 -12.33 3.27
CA THR A 167 -21.26 -12.83 4.62
C THR A 167 -20.14 -12.03 5.28
N PHE A 168 -20.16 -12.04 6.62
CA PHE A 168 -19.06 -11.49 7.40
C PHE A 168 -17.77 -12.23 7.09
N GLY A 169 -16.71 -11.46 6.85
CA GLY A 169 -15.40 -12.01 6.56
C GLY A 169 -14.74 -12.64 7.79
N THR A 170 -13.73 -13.45 7.52
CA THR A 170 -12.84 -14.00 8.54
C THR A 170 -11.52 -13.23 8.55
N ALA A 171 -10.96 -13.01 9.74
CA ALA A 171 -9.66 -12.34 9.85
C ALA A 171 -8.58 -13.07 9.04
N THR A 172 -7.75 -12.31 8.32
CA THR A 172 -6.63 -12.84 7.55
C THR A 172 -5.32 -12.89 8.32
N SER A 173 -5.29 -12.27 9.51
CA SER A 173 -4.14 -12.24 10.40
C SER A 173 -4.49 -12.86 11.73
N ALA A 174 -3.62 -13.73 12.24
CA ALA A 174 -3.84 -14.48 13.47
C ALA A 174 -4.00 -13.59 14.73
N GLY A 175 -3.52 -12.35 14.69
CA GLY A 175 -3.63 -11.40 15.80
C GLY A 175 -4.87 -10.51 15.77
N VAL A 176 -5.75 -10.65 14.78
CA VAL A 176 -6.96 -9.82 14.63
C VAL A 176 -8.15 -10.56 15.24
N PRO A 177 -8.78 -10.03 16.32
CA PRO A 177 -9.97 -10.62 16.93
C PRO A 177 -11.17 -10.61 15.96
N ALA A 178 -12.04 -11.62 16.06
CA ALA A 178 -13.23 -11.73 15.21
C ALA A 178 -14.18 -10.52 15.36
N GLU A 179 -14.26 -9.96 16.56
CA GLU A 179 -15.09 -8.81 16.87
C GLU A 179 -14.68 -7.54 16.13
N VAL A 180 -13.39 -7.44 15.74
CA VAL A 180 -12.88 -6.27 15.00
C VAL A 180 -13.33 -6.32 13.53
N VAL A 181 -13.42 -7.50 12.95
CA VAL A 181 -13.79 -7.69 11.54
C VAL A 181 -15.28 -7.93 11.31
N GLN A 182 -16.07 -8.16 12.36
CA GLN A 182 -17.50 -8.45 12.25
C GLN A 182 -18.34 -7.34 11.58
N HIS A 183 -17.81 -6.12 11.52
CA HIS A 183 -18.45 -4.97 10.88
C HIS A 183 -17.93 -4.70 9.47
N THR A 184 -17.14 -5.60 8.90
CA THR A 184 -16.61 -5.44 7.53
C THR A 184 -17.21 -6.53 6.63
N LEU A 185 -17.99 -6.10 5.66
CA LEU A 185 -18.52 -6.95 4.60
C LEU A 185 -17.48 -7.01 3.47
N VAL A 186 -17.17 -8.23 3.02
CA VAL A 186 -16.26 -8.45 1.90
C VAL A 186 -17.05 -9.01 0.73
N LEU A 187 -17.09 -8.26 -0.35
CA LEU A 187 -17.81 -8.60 -1.56
C LEU A 187 -16.84 -8.94 -2.70
N GLU A 188 -17.33 -9.70 -3.66
CA GLU A 188 -16.58 -9.99 -4.87
C GLU A 188 -16.51 -8.73 -5.76
N TYR A 189 -15.32 -8.44 -6.30
CA TYR A 189 -15.11 -7.28 -7.18
C TYR A 189 -15.90 -7.47 -8.49
N ASN A 190 -16.54 -6.40 -8.98
CA ASN A 190 -17.41 -6.40 -10.17
C ASN A 190 -18.68 -7.27 -10.06
N ASN A 191 -19.06 -7.77 -8.89
CA ASN A 191 -20.31 -8.47 -8.69
C ASN A 191 -21.41 -7.52 -8.20
N VAL A 192 -22.12 -6.91 -9.16
CA VAL A 192 -23.19 -5.93 -8.87
C VAL A 192 -24.34 -6.57 -8.11
N ALA A 193 -24.69 -7.81 -8.45
CA ALA A 193 -25.78 -8.52 -7.77
C ALA A 193 -25.50 -8.74 -6.28
N GLN A 194 -24.26 -9.10 -5.93
CA GLN A 194 -23.84 -9.23 -4.55
C GLN A 194 -23.82 -7.88 -3.80
N LEU A 195 -23.48 -6.81 -4.51
CA LEU A 195 -23.52 -5.46 -3.95
C LEU A 195 -24.96 -5.04 -3.64
N ASP A 196 -25.89 -5.24 -4.59
CA ASP A 196 -27.30 -4.94 -4.42
C ASP A 196 -27.92 -5.74 -3.25
N GLU A 197 -27.60 -7.03 -3.14
CA GLU A 197 -28.01 -7.88 -2.03
C GLU A 197 -27.47 -7.35 -0.68
N ALA A 198 -26.19 -7.01 -0.61
CA ALA A 198 -25.58 -6.46 0.60
C ALA A 198 -26.27 -5.18 1.06
N PHE A 199 -26.61 -4.28 0.14
CA PHE A 199 -27.34 -3.06 0.45
C PHE A 199 -28.81 -3.30 0.78
N ALA A 200 -29.47 -4.27 0.15
CA ALA A 200 -30.83 -4.65 0.49
C ALA A 200 -30.95 -5.19 1.93
N ILE A 201 -29.96 -5.98 2.37
CA ILE A 201 -29.97 -6.60 3.70
C ILE A 201 -29.40 -5.66 4.78
N HIS A 202 -28.29 -4.97 4.49
CA HIS A 202 -27.50 -4.25 5.48
C HIS A 202 -27.43 -2.73 5.23
N GLY A 203 -28.08 -2.20 4.21
CA GLY A 203 -28.01 -0.79 3.82
C GLY A 203 -28.14 0.23 4.97
N PRO A 204 -29.10 0.06 5.90
CA PRO A 204 -29.25 0.97 7.05
C PRO A 204 -28.05 0.98 8.01
N GLU A 205 -27.21 -0.05 7.96
CA GLU A 205 -26.04 -0.17 8.84
C GLU A 205 -24.71 0.14 8.13
N ILE A 206 -24.71 0.30 6.80
CA ILE A 206 -23.50 0.56 6.01
C ILE A 206 -23.14 2.04 6.13
N ALA A 207 -21.97 2.32 6.70
CA ALA A 207 -21.36 3.65 6.80
C ALA A 207 -20.72 4.10 5.50
N GLY A 208 -20.15 3.17 4.75
CA GLY A 208 -19.47 3.47 3.50
C GLY A 208 -18.89 2.23 2.83
N LEU A 209 -18.39 2.45 1.62
CA LEU A 209 -17.72 1.48 0.80
C LEU A 209 -16.31 1.98 0.52
N ILE A 210 -15.32 1.13 0.72
CA ILE A 210 -13.93 1.41 0.38
C ILE A 210 -13.53 0.55 -0.82
N ILE A 211 -12.99 1.22 -1.84
CA ILE A 211 -12.56 0.59 -3.08
C ILE A 211 -11.12 0.99 -3.40
N GLU A 212 -10.34 0.04 -3.87
CA GLU A 212 -9.03 0.32 -4.46
C GLU A 212 -9.20 0.45 -5.97
N PRO A 213 -8.93 1.64 -6.55
CA PRO A 213 -9.02 1.78 -8.00
C PRO A 213 -7.85 1.06 -8.68
N VAL A 214 -8.06 0.66 -9.87
CA VAL A 214 -7.32 -0.02 -10.94
C VAL A 214 -5.87 -0.51 -10.67
N SER A 215 -5.01 0.22 -9.97
CA SER A 215 -3.57 -0.06 -9.96
C SER A 215 -3.18 -1.39 -9.33
N TYR A 216 -3.81 -1.77 -8.23
CA TYR A 216 -3.50 -3.03 -7.55
C TYR A 216 -4.32 -4.21 -8.05
N THR A 217 -5.59 -4.00 -8.32
CA THR A 217 -6.49 -5.06 -8.76
C THR A 217 -6.20 -5.53 -10.17
N HIS A 218 -5.87 -4.64 -11.10
CA HIS A 218 -5.59 -5.01 -12.48
C HIS A 218 -4.17 -5.52 -12.69
N LEU A 219 -3.16 -4.88 -12.15
CA LEU A 219 -1.77 -5.32 -12.31
C LEU A 219 -1.49 -6.62 -11.56
N ARG A 220 -2.02 -6.78 -10.35
CA ARG A 220 -1.84 -8.04 -9.58
C ARG A 220 -2.70 -9.20 -10.07
N ALA A 221 -3.91 -8.96 -10.56
CA ALA A 221 -4.78 -10.04 -11.03
C ALA A 221 -4.24 -10.71 -12.30
N HIS A 222 -3.50 -9.98 -13.12
CA HIS A 222 -2.89 -10.53 -14.33
C HIS A 222 -1.50 -11.14 -14.11
N GLU A 223 -0.75 -10.67 -13.12
CA GLU A 223 0.62 -11.14 -12.88
C GLU A 223 0.72 -12.30 -11.86
N THR A 224 -0.27 -12.49 -11.00
CA THR A 224 -0.22 -13.49 -9.93
C THR A 224 -1.11 -14.71 -10.15
N ARG A 225 -1.85 -14.77 -11.23
CA ARG A 225 -2.62 -15.95 -11.66
C ARG A 225 -1.99 -16.53 -12.93
N GLY A 226 -0.76 -17.03 -12.78
CA GLY A 226 -0.16 -17.98 -13.69
C GLY A 226 -0.13 -19.35 -13.02
#